data_23decfc41bdaeab6b7e3bda887faae48
#
_entry.id   23decfc41bdaeab6b7e3bda887faae48
#
_cell.length_a   1.000
_cell.length_b   1.000
_cell.length_c   1.000
_cell.angle_alpha   90.00
_cell.angle_beta   90.00
_cell.angle_gamma   90.00
#
_symmetry.space_group_name_H-M   'P 1'
#
loop_
_entity.id
_entity.type
_entity.pdbx_description
1 polymer ?
#
loop_
_entity_poly.entity_id
_entity_poly.type
_entity_poly.pdbx_seq_one_letter_code
_entity_poly.pdbx_strand_id
1 'polypeptide(L)'
;ICFLDEATKILFSGDACNQNLLVLGCSVRKTLEGLYHLKTYETRYERSYSGHIGFGGMQGYFSQPETILDDCIKTAEQILSGEAEGKTAPREGMLYAEHGTARLSYYPDCLEKDPER
;
A
#
# COMPACT_ATOMS: atom_id res chain seq x y z
N ILE A 1 -8.38 2.66 -7.34
CA ILE A 1 -8.72 3.99 -7.84
C ILE A 1 -8.52 5.02 -6.76
N CYS A 2 -7.85 6.10 -7.08
CA CYS A 2 -7.65 7.22 -6.18
C CYS A 2 -8.38 8.45 -6.72
N PHE A 3 -8.85 9.30 -5.79
CA PHE A 3 -9.41 10.59 -6.14
C PHE A 3 -8.53 11.68 -5.55
N LEU A 4 -8.12 12.62 -6.39
CA LEU A 4 -7.38 13.78 -5.95
C LEU A 4 -8.27 15.02 -6.07
N ASP A 5 -8.55 15.66 -4.93
CA ASP A 5 -9.24 16.94 -4.93
C ASP A 5 -8.18 18.04 -4.83
N GLU A 6 -7.88 18.66 -5.96
CA GLU A 6 -6.83 19.67 -6.02
C GLU A 6 -7.19 20.97 -5.28
N ALA A 7 -8.49 21.25 -5.15
CA ALA A 7 -8.94 22.45 -4.42
C ALA A 7 -8.64 22.37 -2.93
N THR A 8 -8.87 21.21 -2.31
CA THR A 8 -8.60 20.99 -0.89
C THR A 8 -7.24 20.37 -0.62
N LYS A 9 -6.55 19.91 -1.68
CA LYS A 9 -5.28 19.19 -1.61
C LYS A 9 -5.39 17.92 -0.77
N ILE A 10 -6.46 17.18 -0.99
CA ILE A 10 -6.72 15.91 -0.31
C ILE A 10 -6.74 14.79 -1.33
N LEU A 11 -6.02 13.71 -1.02
CA LEU A 11 -6.03 12.47 -1.78
C LEU A 11 -6.92 11.46 -1.07
N PHE A 12 -7.86 10.87 -1.79
CA PHE A 12 -8.65 9.75 -1.29
C PHE A 12 -8.08 8.50 -1.96
N SER A 13 -7.24 7.77 -1.23
CA SER A 13 -6.47 6.68 -1.81
C SER A 13 -7.21 5.34 -1.86
N GLY A 14 -8.33 5.21 -1.16
CA GLY A 14 -9.05 3.94 -1.12
C GLY A 14 -8.14 2.81 -0.68
N ASP A 15 -8.11 1.73 -1.47
CA ASP A 15 -7.25 0.58 -1.20
C ASP A 15 -5.91 0.64 -1.90
N ALA A 16 -5.64 1.68 -2.67
CA ALA A 16 -4.40 1.76 -3.44
C ALA A 16 -3.18 2.12 -2.59
N CYS A 17 -3.39 2.83 -1.49
CA CYS A 17 -2.33 3.20 -0.58
C CYS A 17 -2.93 3.38 0.80
N ASN A 18 -2.58 2.49 1.72
CA ASN A 18 -3.04 2.56 3.11
C ASN A 18 -2.05 1.81 4.02
N GLN A 19 -2.30 1.87 5.32
CA GLN A 19 -1.40 1.26 6.29
C GLN A 19 -1.45 -0.27 6.31
N ASN A 20 -2.46 -0.87 5.69
CA ASN A 20 -2.56 -2.32 5.58
C ASN A 20 -2.96 -2.67 4.14
N LEU A 21 -1.97 -2.67 3.26
CA LEU A 21 -2.17 -2.89 1.84
C LEU A 21 -2.28 -4.39 1.55
N LEU A 22 -3.38 -4.81 0.93
CA LEU A 22 -3.60 -6.20 0.54
C LEU A 22 -3.43 -6.35 -0.96
N VAL A 23 -2.44 -7.13 -1.38
CA VAL A 23 -2.16 -7.38 -2.79
C VAL A 23 -2.84 -8.69 -3.19
N LEU A 24 -4.06 -8.60 -3.67
CA LEU A 24 -4.91 -9.76 -3.97
C LEU A 24 -5.04 -10.06 -5.45
N GLY A 25 -5.26 -9.05 -6.28
CA GLY A 25 -5.60 -9.23 -7.69
C GLY A 25 -4.48 -8.98 -8.67
N CYS A 26 -3.26 -8.73 -8.20
CA CYS A 26 -2.14 -8.45 -9.08
C CYS A 26 -0.83 -8.85 -8.40
N SER A 27 0.29 -8.65 -9.09
CA SER A 27 1.60 -8.93 -8.54
C SER A 27 2.07 -7.80 -7.63
N VAL A 28 3.05 -8.09 -6.79
CA VAL A 28 3.71 -7.06 -5.97
C VAL A 28 4.38 -6.03 -6.88
N ARG A 29 4.98 -6.50 -7.99
CA ARG A 29 5.61 -5.60 -8.99
C ARG A 29 4.61 -4.59 -9.54
N LYS A 30 3.43 -5.05 -9.92
CA LYS A 30 2.40 -4.18 -10.46
C LYS A 30 1.90 -3.19 -9.41
N THR A 31 1.76 -3.64 -8.18
CA THR A 31 1.40 -2.77 -7.07
C THR A 31 2.45 -1.68 -6.87
N LEU A 32 3.73 -2.05 -6.92
CA LEU A 32 4.82 -1.08 -6.79
C LEU A 32 4.81 -0.05 -7.92
N GLU A 33 4.55 -0.50 -9.15
CA GLU A 33 4.45 0.42 -10.29
C GLU A 33 3.33 1.44 -10.08
N GLY A 34 2.19 0.98 -9.54
CA GLY A 34 1.09 1.87 -9.20
C GLY A 34 1.44 2.88 -8.12
N LEU A 35 2.20 2.43 -7.12
CA LEU A 35 2.67 3.33 -6.06
C LEU A 35 3.66 4.37 -6.59
N TYR A 36 4.56 3.98 -7.49
CA TYR A 36 5.45 4.93 -8.16
C TYR A 36 4.66 5.96 -8.97
N HIS A 37 3.61 5.50 -9.65
CA HIS A 37 2.75 6.41 -10.41
C HIS A 37 2.08 7.42 -9.46
N LEU A 38 1.56 6.94 -8.34
CA LEU A 38 0.95 7.82 -7.33
C LEU A 38 1.97 8.83 -6.78
N LYS A 39 3.22 8.43 -6.63
CA LYS A 39 4.29 9.30 -6.15
C LYS A 39 4.44 10.54 -7.04
N THR A 40 4.18 10.43 -8.33
CA THR A 40 4.27 11.58 -9.24
C THR A 40 3.26 12.67 -8.94
N TYR A 41 2.23 12.36 -8.16
CA TYR A 41 1.20 13.33 -7.76
C TYR A 41 1.39 13.84 -6.33
N GLU A 42 2.42 13.39 -5.62
CA GLU A 42 2.58 13.67 -4.19
C GLU A 42 2.62 15.16 -3.86
N THR A 43 3.15 15.99 -4.76
CA THR A 43 3.23 17.44 -4.54
C THR A 43 1.87 18.14 -4.69
N ARG A 44 0.84 17.43 -5.16
CA ARG A 44 -0.47 18.01 -5.42
C ARG A 44 -1.44 17.85 -4.25
N TYR A 45 -1.05 17.10 -3.22
CA TYR A 45 -1.90 16.94 -2.05
C TYR A 45 -1.07 17.08 -0.78
N GLU A 46 -1.76 17.41 0.30
CA GLU A 46 -1.14 17.59 1.62
C GLU A 46 -1.53 16.49 2.60
N ARG A 47 -2.68 15.87 2.39
CA ARG A 47 -3.21 14.82 3.26
C ARG A 47 -3.85 13.74 2.42
N SER A 48 -3.84 12.52 2.95
CA SER A 48 -4.53 11.41 2.30
C SER A 48 -5.40 10.65 3.30
N TYR A 49 -6.48 10.08 2.79
CA TYR A 49 -7.42 9.25 3.55
C TYR A 49 -7.63 7.95 2.80
N SER A 50 -7.65 6.84 3.54
CA SER A 50 -7.94 5.53 2.96
C SER A 50 -9.42 5.20 3.10
N GLY A 51 -9.84 4.10 2.47
CA GLY A 51 -11.21 3.61 2.60
C GLY A 51 -11.44 2.74 3.83
N HIS A 52 -10.40 2.42 4.60
CA HIS A 52 -10.49 1.52 5.74
C HIS A 52 -10.43 2.24 7.06
N ILE A 53 -11.06 1.65 8.08
CA ILE A 53 -11.10 2.16 9.43
C ILE A 53 -10.51 1.12 10.37
N GLY A 54 -9.67 1.56 11.27
CA GLY A 54 -9.24 0.79 12.43
C GLY A 54 -8.00 -0.06 12.28
N PHE A 55 -7.95 -0.95 11.33
CA PHE A 55 -6.81 -1.83 11.22
C PHE A 55 -5.52 -1.03 10.96
N GLY A 56 -4.47 -1.40 11.65
CA GLY A 56 -3.21 -0.67 11.54
C GLY A 56 -3.24 0.68 12.22
N GLY A 57 -4.23 0.92 13.09
CA GLY A 57 -4.39 2.19 13.77
C GLY A 57 -5.12 3.23 12.94
N MET A 58 -5.53 2.88 11.71
CA MET A 58 -6.21 3.82 10.83
C MET A 58 -7.63 4.07 11.29
N GLN A 59 -7.97 5.33 11.46
CA GLN A 59 -9.33 5.76 11.77
C GLN A 59 -9.83 6.58 10.59
N GLY A 60 -11.08 6.40 10.19
CA GLY A 60 -11.66 7.10 9.05
C GLY A 60 -11.68 8.61 9.19
N TYR A 61 -11.53 9.11 10.40
CA TYR A 61 -11.57 10.55 10.69
C TYR A 61 -10.21 11.23 10.57
N PHE A 62 -9.13 10.46 10.55
CA PHE A 62 -7.78 11.02 10.58
C PHE A 62 -7.08 10.75 9.26
N SER A 63 -6.29 11.73 8.83
CA SER A 63 -5.45 11.53 7.67
C SER A 63 -4.40 10.45 7.94
N GLN A 64 -3.96 9.79 6.88
CA GLN A 64 -2.90 8.81 6.97
C GLN A 64 -1.58 9.51 7.34
N PRO A 65 -0.61 8.75 7.90
CA PRO A 65 0.73 9.30 8.15
C PRO A 65 1.31 9.91 6.87
N GLU A 66 2.06 10.99 7.02
CA GLU A 66 2.67 11.67 5.87
C GLU A 66 3.62 10.76 5.08
N THR A 67 4.23 9.79 5.76
CA THR A 67 5.20 8.88 5.14
C THR A 67 4.55 7.64 4.53
N ILE A 68 3.19 7.54 4.54
CA ILE A 68 2.54 6.29 4.14
C ILE A 68 2.91 5.83 2.73
N LEU A 69 2.96 6.75 1.78
CA LEU A 69 3.29 6.38 0.39
C LEU A 69 4.72 5.86 0.29
N ASP A 70 5.68 6.56 0.87
CA ASP A 70 7.07 6.13 0.85
C ASP A 70 7.24 4.80 1.61
N ASP A 71 6.52 4.63 2.71
CA ASP A 71 6.57 3.38 3.48
C ASP A 71 5.99 2.21 2.68
N CYS A 72 4.89 2.41 1.97
CA CYS A 72 4.32 1.39 1.08
C CYS A 72 5.31 1.03 -0.04
N ILE A 73 5.91 2.03 -0.67
CA ILE A 73 6.90 1.83 -1.72
C ILE A 73 8.08 1.03 -1.19
N LYS A 74 8.62 1.43 -0.05
CA LYS A 74 9.78 0.77 0.54
C LYS A 74 9.46 -0.67 0.92
N THR A 75 8.28 -0.92 1.47
CA THR A 75 7.86 -2.27 1.83
C THR A 75 7.82 -3.16 0.59
N ALA A 76 7.20 -2.69 -0.50
CA ALA A 76 7.13 -3.46 -1.74
C ALA A 76 8.52 -3.70 -2.34
N GLU A 77 9.39 -2.69 -2.32
CA GLU A 77 10.76 -2.83 -2.80
C GLU A 77 11.53 -3.89 -2.02
N GLN A 78 11.40 -3.91 -0.70
CA GLN A 78 12.09 -4.87 0.15
C GLN A 78 11.57 -6.29 -0.05
N ILE A 79 10.27 -6.44 -0.32
CA ILE A 79 9.70 -7.75 -0.65
C ILE A 79 10.29 -8.26 -1.97
N LEU A 80 10.33 -7.42 -3.00
CA LEU A 80 10.83 -7.81 -4.32
C LEU A 80 12.33 -8.09 -4.34
N SER A 81 13.10 -7.36 -3.54
CA SER A 81 14.55 -7.55 -3.48
C SER A 81 14.98 -8.74 -2.62
N GLY A 82 14.05 -9.27 -1.82
CA GLY A 82 14.36 -10.32 -0.88
C GLY A 82 14.91 -9.84 0.46
N GLU A 83 14.98 -8.53 0.67
CA GLU A 83 15.42 -7.98 1.97
C GLU A 83 14.40 -8.21 3.08
N ALA A 84 13.11 -8.20 2.73
CA ALA A 84 12.06 -8.42 3.71
C ALA A 84 11.82 -9.91 3.89
N GLU A 85 11.80 -10.34 5.15
CA GLU A 85 11.42 -11.71 5.48
C GLU A 85 9.91 -11.74 5.72
N GLY A 86 9.18 -12.45 4.85
CA GLY A 86 7.74 -12.55 4.95
C GLY A 86 7.30 -13.33 6.18
N LYS A 87 6.33 -12.78 6.90
CA LYS A 87 5.71 -13.44 8.05
C LYS A 87 4.33 -13.96 7.65
N THR A 88 3.86 -15.01 8.33
CA THR A 88 2.56 -15.59 8.04
C THR A 88 1.45 -14.57 8.30
N ALA A 89 0.66 -14.29 7.27
CA ALA A 89 -0.49 -13.39 7.38
C ALA A 89 -1.74 -14.16 7.84
N PRO A 90 -2.76 -13.46 8.38
CA PRO A 90 -4.01 -14.13 8.77
C PRO A 90 -4.73 -14.81 7.62
N ARG A 91 -4.66 -14.26 6.40
CA ARG A 91 -5.28 -14.88 5.23
C ARG A 91 -4.41 -16.05 4.75
N GLU A 92 -5.04 -17.20 4.52
CA GLU A 92 -4.34 -18.40 4.10
C GLU A 92 -3.54 -18.19 2.81
N GLY A 93 -2.31 -18.64 2.81
CA GLY A 93 -1.41 -18.56 1.65
C GLY A 93 -0.70 -17.24 1.49
N MET A 94 -0.97 -16.27 2.33
CA MET A 94 -0.32 -14.97 2.24
C MET A 94 0.76 -14.80 3.29
N LEU A 95 1.73 -13.96 2.95
CA LEU A 95 2.75 -13.46 3.86
C LEU A 95 2.57 -11.95 3.99
N TYR A 96 3.17 -11.35 5.00
CA TYR A 96 3.20 -9.90 5.10
C TYR A 96 4.59 -9.42 5.49
N ALA A 97 4.87 -8.18 5.12
CA ALA A 97 6.08 -7.46 5.52
C ALA A 97 5.68 -6.05 5.95
N GLU A 98 6.52 -5.44 6.77
CA GLU A 98 6.25 -4.11 7.31
C GLU A 98 7.47 -3.22 7.16
N HIS A 99 7.23 -1.94 6.91
CA HIS A 99 8.26 -0.91 6.95
C HIS A 99 7.59 0.41 7.34
N GLY A 100 8.14 1.06 8.37
CA GLY A 100 7.58 2.33 8.84
C GLY A 100 6.12 2.17 9.27
N THR A 101 5.24 2.94 8.66
CA THR A 101 3.81 2.93 8.99
C THR A 101 3.01 1.94 8.15
N ALA A 102 3.66 1.24 7.20
CA ALA A 102 2.97 0.39 6.23
C ALA A 102 3.15 -1.09 6.52
N ARG A 103 2.11 -1.85 6.25
CA ARG A 103 2.13 -3.32 6.19
C ARG A 103 1.58 -3.71 4.82
N LEU A 104 2.24 -4.65 4.15
CA LEU A 104 1.80 -5.16 2.87
C LEU A 104 1.70 -6.67 2.93
N SER A 105 0.51 -7.20 2.65
CA SER A 105 0.26 -8.65 2.60
C SER A 105 0.18 -9.07 1.15
N TYR A 106 0.80 -10.21 0.83
CA TYR A 106 0.98 -10.63 -0.56
C TYR A 106 1.04 -12.15 -0.66
N TYR A 107 0.80 -12.66 -1.88
CA TYR A 107 1.02 -14.07 -2.18
C TYR A 107 2.46 -14.26 -2.63
N PRO A 108 3.23 -15.17 -2.00
CA PRO A 108 4.66 -15.30 -2.34
C PRO A 108 4.93 -15.79 -3.77
N ASP A 109 3.95 -16.43 -4.42
CA ASP A 109 4.08 -16.83 -5.82
C ASP A 109 3.70 -15.72 -6.81
N CYS A 110 3.27 -14.56 -6.32
CA CYS A 110 2.83 -13.45 -7.16
C CYS A 110 3.68 -12.19 -6.97
N LEU A 111 5.00 -12.37 -6.84
CA LEU A 111 5.89 -11.22 -6.71
C LEU A 111 5.99 -10.46 -8.03
N GLU A 112 6.23 -11.20 -9.13
CA GLU A 112 6.45 -10.59 -10.44
C GLU A 112 5.31 -10.83 -11.43
N LYS A 113 4.41 -11.74 -11.14
CA LYS A 113 3.29 -12.05 -12.03
C LYS A 113 1.97 -12.06 -11.28
N ASP A 114 0.90 -11.72 -12.00
CA ASP A 114 -0.44 -11.70 -11.43
C ASP A 114 -0.91 -13.11 -11.06
N PRO A 115 -1.80 -13.22 -10.07
CA PRO A 115 -2.35 -14.53 -9.68
C PRO A 115 -3.21 -15.11 -10.80
N GLU A 116 -3.17 -16.43 -10.92
CA GLU A 116 -3.98 -17.16 -11.91
C GLU A 116 -5.38 -17.49 -11.39
N ARG A 117 -5.65 -17.14 -10.14
CA ARG A 117 -6.90 -17.45 -9.47
C ARG A 117 -7.94 -16.34 -9.59
#